data_01187b39125d468bf6a350f419ea2da5
#
_entry.id   01187b39125d468bf6a350f419ea2da5
#
_cell.length_a   1.000
_cell.length_b   1.000
_cell.length_c   1.000
_cell.angle_alpha   90.00
_cell.angle_beta   90.00
_cell.angle_gamma   90.00
#
_symmetry.space_group_name_H-M   'P 1'
#
loop_
_entity.id
_entity.type
_entity.pdbx_description
1 polymer ?
#
loop_
_entity_poly.entity_id
_entity_poly.type
_entity_poly.pdbx_seq_one_letter_code
_entity_poly.pdbx_strand_id
1 'polypeptide(L)'
;CTDIASAKALETELEWADAVVIGPGLSKSDNAKMLVETVLKTAEIPLVIDADALNIISDNMILLNEHKMPVIVTPHLGEMSRLMKKSIANIQEDIISVAGEFASLYNVICVLKDFRTIIAAADGEKFINLSGNCGMATAGSGDVLSGIVGGLLVQLRDTKKAAAYGAFIHGLAGDMVFDNTGSYGMIASDIIDGLDKVWIKVEKNGN
;
A
#
# COMPACT_ATOMS: atom_id res chain seq x y z
N CYS A 1 -18.21 11.17 7.15
CA CYS A 1 -18.21 12.63 7.18
C CYS A 1 -19.15 13.15 6.10
N THR A 2 -20.32 13.62 6.48
CA THR A 2 -21.38 14.05 5.54
C THR A 2 -21.80 15.50 5.75
N ASP A 3 -21.06 16.25 6.56
CA ASP A 3 -21.35 17.64 6.80
C ASP A 3 -20.21 18.56 6.32
N ILE A 4 -20.54 19.83 6.16
CA ILE A 4 -19.61 20.88 5.72
C ILE A 4 -18.41 21.00 6.68
N ALA A 5 -18.60 20.72 7.96
CA ALA A 5 -17.53 20.77 8.95
C ALA A 5 -16.48 19.68 8.71
N SER A 6 -16.91 18.48 8.35
CA SER A 6 -16.00 17.36 8.03
C SER A 6 -15.25 17.55 6.71
N ALA A 7 -15.89 18.13 5.68
CA ALA A 7 -15.22 18.47 4.42
C ALA A 7 -14.14 19.54 4.66
N LYS A 8 -14.45 20.58 5.42
CA LYS A 8 -13.50 21.64 5.77
C LYS A 8 -12.35 21.13 6.65
N ALA A 9 -12.62 20.20 7.57
CA ALA A 9 -11.57 19.55 8.35
C ALA A 9 -10.62 18.77 7.46
N LEU A 10 -11.15 18.00 6.49
CA LEU A 10 -10.33 17.27 5.53
C LEU A 10 -9.43 18.20 4.69
N GLU A 11 -9.99 19.30 4.15
CA GLU A 11 -9.23 20.30 3.42
C GLU A 11 -8.07 20.85 4.26
N THR A 12 -8.34 21.20 5.53
CA THR A 12 -7.31 21.69 6.43
C THR A 12 -6.21 20.66 6.68
N GLU A 13 -6.56 19.37 6.84
CA GLU A 13 -5.57 18.30 7.01
C GLU A 13 -4.73 18.08 5.74
N LEU A 14 -5.33 18.20 4.56
CA LEU A 14 -4.63 18.07 3.30
C LEU A 14 -3.64 19.21 3.02
N GLU A 15 -3.90 20.41 3.53
CA GLU A 15 -3.04 21.59 3.33
C GLU A 15 -1.65 21.46 3.98
N TRP A 16 -1.55 20.75 5.12
CA TRP A 16 -0.27 20.59 5.83
C TRP A 16 0.36 19.21 5.66
N ALA A 17 -0.38 18.23 5.13
CA ALA A 17 0.12 16.87 4.95
C ALA A 17 1.13 16.77 3.80
N ASP A 18 2.15 15.95 3.96
CA ASP A 18 3.14 15.64 2.91
C ASP A 18 2.73 14.43 2.04
N ALA A 19 1.88 13.54 2.55
CA ALA A 19 1.30 12.41 1.84
C ALA A 19 0.03 11.92 2.55
N VAL A 20 -0.81 11.15 1.86
CA VAL A 20 -1.99 10.50 2.45
C VAL A 20 -1.88 8.99 2.32
N VAL A 21 -2.18 8.28 3.39
CA VAL A 21 -2.48 6.84 3.37
C VAL A 21 -3.98 6.69 3.61
N ILE A 22 -4.70 6.06 2.68
CA ILE A 22 -6.15 5.94 2.75
C ILE A 22 -6.60 4.50 2.48
N GLY A 23 -7.59 4.05 3.27
CA GLY A 23 -8.27 2.78 3.06
C GLY A 23 -8.27 1.82 4.24
N PRO A 24 -7.16 1.61 4.99
CA PRO A 24 -7.17 0.77 6.17
C PRO A 24 -8.29 1.16 7.15
N GLY A 25 -9.15 0.20 7.52
CA GLY A 25 -10.23 0.42 8.49
C GLY A 25 -11.35 1.38 8.07
N LEU A 26 -11.40 1.82 6.81
CA LEU A 26 -12.31 2.87 6.35
C LEU A 26 -13.76 2.41 6.23
N SER A 27 -14.02 1.12 6.02
CA SER A 27 -15.31 0.54 5.60
C SER A 27 -15.71 0.94 4.17
N LYS A 28 -16.88 0.43 3.72
CA LYS A 28 -17.44 0.70 2.37
C LYS A 28 -18.75 1.50 2.45
N SER A 29 -18.93 2.28 3.51
CA SER A 29 -20.11 3.15 3.67
C SER A 29 -20.12 4.25 2.61
N ASP A 30 -21.27 4.87 2.38
CA ASP A 30 -21.37 6.00 1.44
C ASP A 30 -20.48 7.17 1.88
N ASN A 31 -20.30 7.38 3.18
CA ASN A 31 -19.38 8.37 3.71
C ASN A 31 -17.91 8.04 3.36
N ALA A 32 -17.52 6.77 3.46
CA ALA A 32 -16.19 6.31 3.06
C ALA A 32 -15.95 6.51 1.56
N LYS A 33 -16.96 6.22 0.72
CA LYS A 33 -16.90 6.48 -0.73
C LYS A 33 -16.69 7.97 -1.01
N MET A 34 -17.50 8.83 -0.39
CA MET A 34 -17.36 10.28 -0.54
C MET A 34 -15.98 10.76 -0.10
N LEU A 35 -15.44 10.25 1.00
CA LEU A 35 -14.11 10.60 1.48
C LEU A 35 -13.02 10.21 0.48
N VAL A 36 -13.03 8.97 -0.03
CA VAL A 36 -12.07 8.48 -1.03
C VAL A 36 -12.14 9.32 -2.30
N GLU A 37 -13.35 9.57 -2.81
CA GLU A 37 -13.54 10.40 -4.00
C GLU A 37 -13.05 11.83 -3.78
N THR A 38 -13.33 12.43 -2.63
CA THR A 38 -12.87 13.78 -2.29
C THR A 38 -11.35 13.83 -2.27
N VAL A 39 -10.69 12.91 -1.54
CA VAL A 39 -9.23 12.86 -1.48
C VAL A 39 -8.61 12.73 -2.87
N LEU A 40 -9.12 11.81 -3.70
CA LEU A 40 -8.59 11.60 -5.05
C LEU A 40 -8.77 12.82 -5.97
N LYS A 41 -9.82 13.61 -5.77
CA LYS A 41 -10.09 14.81 -6.59
C LYS A 41 -9.38 16.07 -6.09
N THR A 42 -9.13 16.18 -4.78
CA THR A 42 -8.66 17.45 -4.19
C THR A 42 -7.25 17.41 -3.61
N ALA A 43 -6.71 16.22 -3.26
CA ALA A 43 -5.37 16.15 -2.71
C ALA A 43 -4.31 16.47 -3.79
N GLU A 44 -3.45 17.43 -3.50
CA GLU A 44 -2.32 17.84 -4.35
C GLU A 44 -0.98 17.26 -3.83
N ILE A 45 -1.06 16.13 -3.14
CA ILE A 45 0.06 15.41 -2.50
C ILE A 45 0.01 13.93 -2.86
N PRO A 46 1.13 13.20 -2.76
CA PRO A 46 1.18 11.78 -3.08
C PRO A 46 0.27 10.92 -2.21
N LEU A 47 -0.28 9.84 -2.78
CA LEU A 47 -1.21 8.94 -2.09
C LEU A 47 -0.68 7.51 -2.00
N VAL A 48 -0.98 6.85 -0.89
CA VAL A 48 -0.95 5.39 -0.73
C VAL A 48 -2.39 4.91 -0.55
N ILE A 49 -2.87 4.06 -1.43
CA ILE A 49 -4.26 3.56 -1.44
C ILE A 49 -4.24 2.06 -1.16
N ASP A 50 -4.93 1.63 -0.12
CA ASP A 50 -5.00 0.23 0.30
C ASP A 50 -6.41 -0.19 0.69
N ALA A 51 -6.63 -1.48 0.90
CA ALA A 51 -7.79 -2.07 1.56
C ALA A 51 -9.15 -1.56 1.03
N ASP A 52 -9.98 -0.98 1.91
CA ASP A 52 -11.33 -0.55 1.54
C ASP A 52 -11.35 0.56 0.48
N ALA A 53 -10.33 1.42 0.43
CA ALA A 53 -10.24 2.41 -0.63
C ALA A 53 -10.01 1.77 -2.01
N LEU A 54 -9.20 0.69 -2.11
CA LEU A 54 -9.06 -0.08 -3.35
C LEU A 54 -10.38 -0.73 -3.77
N ASN A 55 -11.15 -1.23 -2.81
CA ASN A 55 -12.47 -1.78 -3.09
C ASN A 55 -13.44 -0.71 -3.60
N ILE A 56 -13.39 0.50 -3.02
CA ILE A 56 -14.24 1.63 -3.44
C ILE A 56 -13.90 2.06 -4.86
N ILE A 57 -12.62 2.26 -5.18
CA ILE A 57 -12.20 2.68 -6.52
C ILE A 57 -12.42 1.61 -7.58
N SER A 58 -12.52 0.32 -7.21
CA SER A 58 -12.80 -0.76 -8.16
C SER A 58 -14.15 -0.62 -8.87
N ASP A 59 -15.08 0.15 -8.31
CA ASP A 59 -16.36 0.49 -8.93
C ASP A 59 -16.25 1.69 -9.89
N ASN A 60 -15.23 2.54 -9.72
CA ASN A 60 -14.99 3.72 -10.56
C ASN A 60 -13.48 3.98 -10.75
N MET A 61 -12.86 3.22 -11.63
CA MET A 61 -11.43 3.28 -11.91
C MET A 61 -10.95 4.61 -12.52
N ILE A 62 -11.88 5.43 -13.04
CA ILE A 62 -11.56 6.75 -13.60
C ILE A 62 -10.93 7.66 -12.55
N LEU A 63 -11.29 7.50 -11.28
CA LEU A 63 -10.74 8.27 -10.17
C LEU A 63 -9.21 8.19 -10.06
N LEU A 64 -8.59 7.07 -10.41
CA LEU A 64 -7.12 6.96 -10.45
C LEU A 64 -6.51 7.81 -11.57
N ASN A 65 -7.17 7.92 -12.71
CA ASN A 65 -6.68 8.69 -13.85
C ASN A 65 -6.88 10.20 -13.67
N GLU A 66 -7.85 10.60 -12.84
CA GLU A 66 -8.13 12.02 -12.55
C GLU A 66 -7.13 12.60 -11.55
N HIS A 67 -6.54 11.77 -10.71
CA HIS A 67 -5.54 12.21 -9.71
C HIS A 67 -4.22 12.53 -10.39
N LYS A 68 -3.67 13.73 -10.11
CA LYS A 68 -2.49 14.27 -10.81
C LYS A 68 -1.17 13.94 -10.11
N MET A 69 -1.24 13.62 -8.82
CA MET A 69 -0.05 13.36 -8.01
C MET A 69 0.32 11.87 -8.04
N PRO A 70 1.56 11.51 -7.70
CA PRO A 70 1.98 10.12 -7.66
C PRO A 70 1.13 9.25 -6.73
N VAL A 71 0.73 8.07 -7.19
CA VAL A 71 -0.08 7.11 -6.43
C VAL A 71 0.67 5.78 -6.28
N ILE A 72 0.67 5.25 -5.07
CA ILE A 72 1.06 3.87 -4.77
C ILE A 72 -0.21 3.11 -4.37
N VAL A 73 -0.46 1.97 -4.98
CA VAL A 73 -1.54 1.05 -4.59
C VAL A 73 -0.96 -0.23 -4.04
N THR A 74 -1.60 -0.81 -3.00
CA THR A 74 -1.08 -2.00 -2.31
C THR A 74 -2.06 -3.17 -2.30
N PRO A 75 -2.61 -3.60 -3.46
CA PRO A 75 -3.63 -4.63 -3.50
C PRO A 75 -3.09 -6.02 -3.14
N HIS A 76 -3.90 -6.82 -2.41
CA HIS A 76 -3.77 -8.26 -2.42
C HIS A 76 -4.50 -8.87 -3.64
N LEU A 77 -4.34 -10.18 -3.90
CA LEU A 77 -4.93 -10.83 -5.09
C LEU A 77 -6.44 -10.61 -5.23
N GLY A 78 -7.19 -10.64 -4.12
CA GLY A 78 -8.63 -10.42 -4.13
C GLY A 78 -9.03 -8.98 -4.49
N GLU A 79 -8.26 -7.98 -4.07
CA GLU A 79 -8.44 -6.58 -4.47
C GLU A 79 -8.05 -6.39 -5.94
N MET A 80 -6.91 -6.94 -6.36
CA MET A 80 -6.50 -6.89 -7.77
C MET A 80 -7.51 -7.56 -8.69
N SER A 81 -8.12 -8.67 -8.27
CA SER A 81 -9.20 -9.34 -9.00
C SER A 81 -10.39 -8.40 -9.27
N ARG A 82 -10.78 -7.61 -8.28
CA ARG A 82 -11.84 -6.59 -8.44
C ARG A 82 -11.41 -5.43 -9.33
N LEU A 83 -10.21 -4.91 -9.12
CA LEU A 83 -9.65 -3.80 -9.90
C LEU A 83 -9.51 -4.14 -11.38
N MET A 84 -8.99 -5.32 -11.70
CA MET A 84 -8.73 -5.76 -13.08
C MET A 84 -9.89 -6.54 -13.71
N LYS A 85 -10.95 -6.85 -12.94
CA LYS A 85 -12.07 -7.71 -13.37
C LYS A 85 -11.58 -9.08 -13.91
N LYS A 86 -10.48 -9.60 -13.35
CA LYS A 86 -9.88 -10.90 -13.67
C LYS A 86 -10.06 -11.88 -12.50
N SER A 87 -10.13 -13.19 -12.75
CA SER A 87 -10.13 -14.17 -11.67
C SER A 87 -8.79 -14.21 -10.96
N ILE A 88 -8.77 -14.59 -9.68
CA ILE A 88 -7.52 -14.76 -8.92
C ILE A 88 -6.59 -15.76 -9.62
N ALA A 89 -7.13 -16.87 -10.15
CA ALA A 89 -6.36 -17.86 -10.88
C ALA A 89 -5.63 -17.25 -12.09
N ASN A 90 -6.33 -16.45 -12.90
CA ASN A 90 -5.70 -15.79 -14.06
C ASN A 90 -4.63 -14.76 -13.65
N ILE A 91 -4.77 -14.12 -12.48
CA ILE A 91 -3.75 -13.21 -11.95
C ILE A 91 -2.52 -14.00 -11.53
N GLN A 92 -2.70 -15.14 -10.87
CA GLN A 92 -1.60 -16.00 -10.39
C GLN A 92 -0.83 -16.69 -11.51
N GLU A 93 -1.43 -16.92 -12.69
CA GLU A 93 -0.73 -17.45 -13.86
C GLU A 93 0.44 -16.57 -14.30
N ASP A 94 0.29 -15.23 -14.22
CA ASP A 94 1.36 -14.29 -14.52
C ASP A 94 1.21 -12.98 -13.70
N ILE A 95 1.46 -13.11 -12.39
CA ILE A 95 1.33 -12.02 -11.42
C ILE A 95 2.22 -10.82 -11.77
N ILE A 96 3.40 -11.06 -12.38
CA ILE A 96 4.36 -10.01 -12.74
C ILE A 96 3.82 -9.17 -13.89
N SER A 97 3.25 -9.81 -14.92
CA SER A 97 2.65 -9.09 -16.03
C SER A 97 1.39 -8.34 -15.62
N VAL A 98 0.55 -8.94 -14.78
CA VAL A 98 -0.68 -8.28 -14.28
C VAL A 98 -0.34 -7.03 -13.46
N ALA A 99 0.65 -7.10 -12.56
CA ALA A 99 1.09 -5.93 -11.79
C ALA A 99 1.61 -4.82 -12.72
N GLY A 100 2.40 -5.17 -13.74
CA GLY A 100 2.93 -4.22 -14.73
C GLY A 100 1.84 -3.63 -15.63
N GLU A 101 0.89 -4.44 -16.10
CA GLU A 101 -0.27 -3.99 -16.88
C GLU A 101 -1.09 -2.96 -16.09
N PHE A 102 -1.40 -3.26 -14.82
CA PHE A 102 -2.13 -2.37 -13.95
C PHE A 102 -1.38 -1.04 -13.72
N ALA A 103 -0.10 -1.13 -13.36
CA ALA A 103 0.74 0.05 -13.12
C ALA A 103 0.80 0.98 -14.35
N SER A 104 0.99 0.41 -15.54
CA SER A 104 1.06 1.16 -16.80
C SER A 104 -0.30 1.76 -17.18
N LEU A 105 -1.40 1.01 -17.01
CA LEU A 105 -2.75 1.43 -17.41
C LEU A 105 -3.23 2.66 -16.60
N TYR A 106 -2.90 2.70 -15.31
CA TYR A 106 -3.35 3.74 -14.39
C TYR A 106 -2.24 4.72 -13.96
N ASN A 107 -1.04 4.60 -14.53
CA ASN A 107 0.11 5.44 -14.18
C ASN A 107 0.41 5.48 -12.67
N VAL A 108 0.43 4.32 -12.02
CA VAL A 108 0.66 4.16 -10.57
C VAL A 108 1.84 3.26 -10.28
N ILE A 109 2.31 3.25 -9.03
CA ILE A 109 3.14 2.16 -8.51
C ILE A 109 2.21 1.11 -7.91
N CYS A 110 2.30 -0.12 -8.41
CA CYS A 110 1.51 -1.25 -7.92
C CYS A 110 2.37 -2.15 -7.03
N VAL A 111 1.97 -2.31 -5.76
CA VAL A 111 2.55 -3.25 -4.79
C VAL A 111 1.58 -4.42 -4.64
N LEU A 112 1.66 -5.38 -5.54
CA LEU A 112 0.75 -6.55 -5.56
C LEU A 112 1.21 -7.59 -4.54
N LYS A 113 0.41 -7.73 -3.48
CA LYS A 113 0.68 -8.64 -2.34
C LYS A 113 0.26 -10.07 -2.65
N ASP A 114 1.20 -11.01 -2.55
CA ASP A 114 1.00 -12.45 -2.56
C ASP A 114 2.14 -13.11 -1.79
N PHE A 115 2.37 -14.41 -1.95
CA PHE A 115 3.52 -15.12 -1.38
C PHE A 115 4.85 -14.39 -1.65
N ARG A 116 5.00 -13.79 -2.80
CA ARG A 116 6.04 -12.79 -3.11
C ARG A 116 5.35 -11.52 -3.57
N THR A 117 5.71 -10.39 -2.95
CA THR A 117 5.16 -9.10 -3.34
C THR A 117 5.87 -8.60 -4.61
N ILE A 118 5.08 -8.25 -5.62
CA ILE A 118 5.56 -7.66 -6.86
C ILE A 118 5.36 -6.15 -6.80
N ILE A 119 6.42 -5.38 -7.00
CA ILE A 119 6.35 -3.93 -7.14
C ILE A 119 6.56 -3.60 -8.61
N ALA A 120 5.56 -2.98 -9.24
CA ALA A 120 5.61 -2.59 -10.64
C ALA A 120 5.37 -1.10 -10.81
N ALA A 121 6.18 -0.44 -11.64
CA ALA A 121 6.05 0.96 -11.99
C ALA A 121 5.49 1.12 -13.42
N ALA A 122 4.87 2.26 -13.70
CA ALA A 122 4.29 2.58 -14.99
C ALA A 122 5.31 2.63 -16.14
N ASP A 123 6.59 2.92 -15.84
CA ASP A 123 7.69 2.93 -16.81
C ASP A 123 8.22 1.52 -17.17
N GLY A 124 7.61 0.47 -16.60
CA GLY A 124 7.94 -0.93 -16.87
C GLY A 124 8.94 -1.54 -15.90
N GLU A 125 9.55 -0.75 -15.00
CA GLU A 125 10.44 -1.28 -13.97
C GLU A 125 9.67 -2.15 -12.97
N LYS A 126 10.25 -3.28 -12.59
CA LYS A 126 9.62 -4.24 -11.67
C LYS A 126 10.62 -4.78 -10.67
N PHE A 127 10.17 -4.96 -9.43
CA PHE A 127 10.92 -5.57 -8.34
C PHE A 127 10.12 -6.74 -7.76
N ILE A 128 10.83 -7.76 -7.30
CA ILE A 128 10.25 -8.89 -6.57
C ILE A 128 10.80 -8.85 -5.16
N ASN A 129 9.93 -8.67 -4.17
CA ASN A 129 10.32 -8.74 -2.77
C ASN A 129 10.51 -10.19 -2.34
N LEU A 130 11.70 -10.51 -1.80
CA LEU A 130 12.05 -11.84 -1.32
C LEU A 130 12.04 -11.95 0.22
N SER A 131 11.92 -10.83 0.94
CA SER A 131 11.80 -10.81 2.40
C SER A 131 10.38 -11.16 2.84
N GLY A 132 10.25 -11.57 4.09
CA GLY A 132 8.97 -11.95 4.69
C GLY A 132 8.74 -13.46 4.73
N ASN A 133 7.82 -13.86 5.58
CA ASN A 133 7.49 -15.26 5.88
C ASN A 133 5.98 -15.46 6.00
N CYS A 134 5.55 -16.72 6.09
CA CYS A 134 4.14 -17.08 6.13
C CYS A 134 3.40 -16.60 7.40
N GLY A 135 4.09 -16.30 8.50
CA GLY A 135 3.49 -15.73 9.72
C GLY A 135 2.90 -14.34 9.49
N MET A 136 3.40 -13.62 8.48
CA MET A 136 2.90 -12.29 8.13
C MET A 136 1.50 -12.30 7.46
N ALA A 137 0.93 -13.47 7.18
CA ALA A 137 -0.44 -13.62 6.68
C ALA A 137 -1.45 -13.45 7.82
N THR A 138 -1.36 -12.36 8.54
CA THR A 138 -2.20 -11.99 9.69
C THR A 138 -2.96 -10.69 9.42
N ALA A 139 -4.12 -10.52 10.10
CA ALA A 139 -4.92 -9.30 9.96
C ALA A 139 -4.12 -8.07 10.42
N GLY A 140 -4.20 -6.97 9.66
CA GLY A 140 -3.48 -5.73 9.93
C GLY A 140 -2.05 -5.67 9.37
N SER A 141 -1.47 -6.79 8.88
CA SER A 141 -0.13 -6.78 8.26
C SER A 141 -0.07 -5.85 7.03
N GLY A 142 -1.13 -5.80 6.22
CA GLY A 142 -1.25 -4.87 5.10
C GLY A 142 -1.28 -3.41 5.54
N ASP A 143 -1.97 -3.12 6.66
CA ASP A 143 -2.06 -1.76 7.22
C ASP A 143 -0.68 -1.27 7.67
N VAL A 144 0.12 -2.17 8.28
CA VAL A 144 1.53 -1.88 8.63
C VAL A 144 2.35 -1.58 7.39
N LEU A 145 2.22 -2.38 6.31
CA LEU A 145 2.89 -2.12 5.04
C LEU A 145 2.54 -0.73 4.50
N SER A 146 1.26 -0.39 4.46
CA SER A 146 0.80 0.90 3.93
C SER A 146 1.33 2.07 4.75
N GLY A 147 1.42 1.93 6.07
CA GLY A 147 2.04 2.91 6.96
C GLY A 147 3.54 3.08 6.71
N ILE A 148 4.29 1.97 6.54
CA ILE A 148 5.71 2.01 6.22
C ILE A 148 5.96 2.69 4.87
N VAL A 149 5.17 2.33 3.84
CA VAL A 149 5.28 2.92 2.50
C VAL A 149 4.98 4.42 2.56
N GLY A 150 3.93 4.83 3.28
CA GLY A 150 3.58 6.24 3.46
C GLY A 150 4.68 7.04 4.15
N GLY A 151 5.25 6.51 5.24
CA GLY A 151 6.36 7.14 5.95
C GLY A 151 7.62 7.29 5.10
N LEU A 152 7.95 6.26 4.30
CA LEU A 152 9.09 6.32 3.38
C LEU A 152 8.83 7.24 2.19
N LEU A 153 7.59 7.34 1.73
CA LEU A 153 7.21 8.23 0.63
C LEU A 153 7.51 9.69 0.96
N VAL A 154 7.18 10.12 2.18
CA VAL A 154 7.50 11.47 2.67
C VAL A 154 9.01 11.70 2.77
N GLN A 155 9.75 10.72 3.31
CA GLN A 155 11.18 10.85 3.54
C GLN A 155 12.00 10.84 2.25
N LEU A 156 11.68 9.91 1.33
CA LEU A 156 12.46 9.68 0.12
C LEU A 156 12.03 10.57 -1.04
N ARG A 157 10.78 11.03 -1.06
CA ARG A 157 10.15 11.77 -2.17
C ARG A 157 10.31 11.06 -3.53
N ASP A 158 10.33 9.74 -3.48
CA ASP A 158 10.50 8.83 -4.63
C ASP A 158 9.55 7.65 -4.43
N THR A 159 8.47 7.60 -5.22
CA THR A 159 7.40 6.59 -5.08
C THR A 159 7.89 5.18 -5.35
N LYS A 160 8.80 4.98 -6.31
CA LYS A 160 9.35 3.65 -6.62
C LYS A 160 10.18 3.12 -5.46
N LYS A 161 11.09 3.95 -4.94
CA LYS A 161 11.91 3.56 -3.78
C LYS A 161 11.06 3.37 -2.54
N ALA A 162 10.09 4.24 -2.28
CA ALA A 162 9.20 4.10 -1.14
C ALA A 162 8.43 2.77 -1.17
N ALA A 163 7.90 2.38 -2.32
CA ALA A 163 7.20 1.12 -2.51
C ALA A 163 8.12 -0.09 -2.37
N ALA A 164 9.28 -0.08 -3.06
CA ALA A 164 10.22 -1.19 -3.05
C ALA A 164 10.86 -1.40 -1.67
N TYR A 165 11.37 -0.33 -1.06
CA TYR A 165 11.97 -0.40 0.27
C TYR A 165 10.92 -0.66 1.35
N GLY A 166 9.71 -0.09 1.21
CA GLY A 166 8.61 -0.35 2.13
C GLY A 166 8.23 -1.82 2.17
N ALA A 167 8.07 -2.46 1.02
CA ALA A 167 7.80 -3.89 0.94
C ALA A 167 8.97 -4.73 1.51
N PHE A 168 10.22 -4.35 1.22
CA PHE A 168 11.39 -5.05 1.73
C PHE A 168 11.53 -4.92 3.25
N ILE A 169 11.42 -3.71 3.79
CA ILE A 169 11.54 -3.43 5.22
C ILE A 169 10.40 -4.11 6.00
N HIS A 170 9.18 -4.06 5.50
CA HIS A 170 8.03 -4.76 6.06
C HIS A 170 8.29 -6.27 6.17
N GLY A 171 8.74 -6.90 5.08
CA GLY A 171 9.08 -8.31 5.08
C GLY A 171 10.23 -8.64 6.03
N LEU A 172 11.29 -7.82 6.01
CA LEU A 172 12.44 -8.01 6.90
C LEU A 172 12.06 -7.84 8.39
N ALA A 173 11.17 -6.91 8.72
CA ALA A 173 10.64 -6.74 10.08
C ALA A 173 9.92 -8.02 10.56
N GLY A 174 9.07 -8.61 9.71
CA GLY A 174 8.45 -9.89 9.99
C GLY A 174 9.46 -11.02 10.19
N ASP A 175 10.52 -11.07 9.38
CA ASP A 175 11.60 -12.06 9.53
C ASP A 175 12.37 -11.89 10.85
N MET A 176 12.59 -10.63 11.29
CA MET A 176 13.29 -10.33 12.55
C MET A 176 12.53 -10.77 13.81
N VAL A 177 11.23 -10.97 13.73
CA VAL A 177 10.41 -11.41 14.88
C VAL A 177 9.97 -12.86 14.79
N PHE A 178 10.16 -13.50 13.64
CA PHE A 178 9.69 -14.86 13.37
C PHE A 178 10.18 -15.90 14.38
N ASP A 179 11.45 -15.83 14.78
CA ASP A 179 12.03 -16.78 15.73
C ASP A 179 11.36 -16.73 17.12
N ASN A 180 10.76 -15.59 17.48
CA ASN A 180 10.07 -15.39 18.75
C ASN A 180 8.56 -15.69 18.66
N THR A 181 7.94 -15.49 17.52
CA THR A 181 6.47 -15.56 17.35
C THR A 181 6.02 -16.82 16.62
N GLY A 182 6.89 -17.36 15.76
CA GLY A 182 6.52 -18.41 14.82
C GLY A 182 5.46 -17.96 13.82
N SER A 183 5.02 -18.88 12.95
CA SER A 183 4.03 -18.58 11.91
C SER A 183 2.60 -18.43 12.44
N TYR A 184 2.26 -19.04 13.57
CA TYR A 184 0.91 -19.01 14.12
C TYR A 184 0.70 -17.95 15.21
N GLY A 185 1.78 -17.47 15.83
CA GLY A 185 1.71 -16.49 16.92
C GLY A 185 1.86 -15.05 16.48
N MET A 186 2.32 -14.82 15.26
CA MET A 186 2.62 -13.48 14.75
C MET A 186 1.35 -12.65 14.54
N ILE A 187 1.36 -11.43 15.07
CA ILE A 187 0.33 -10.41 14.85
C ILE A 187 0.94 -9.13 14.25
N ALA A 188 0.12 -8.22 13.77
CA ALA A 188 0.59 -7.01 13.09
C ALA A 188 1.50 -6.13 13.95
N SER A 189 1.26 -6.04 15.27
CA SER A 189 2.11 -5.28 16.20
C SER A 189 3.53 -5.88 16.33
N ASP A 190 3.70 -7.19 16.20
CA ASP A 190 5.03 -7.80 16.23
C ASP A 190 5.87 -7.34 15.03
N ILE A 191 5.23 -7.14 13.86
CA ILE A 191 5.91 -6.62 12.67
C ILE A 191 6.37 -5.17 12.92
N ILE A 192 5.55 -4.36 13.63
CA ILE A 192 5.93 -2.99 14.02
C ILE A 192 7.15 -3.04 14.95
N ASP A 193 7.13 -3.90 15.97
CA ASP A 193 8.24 -4.10 16.90
C ASP A 193 9.50 -4.62 16.19
N GLY A 194 9.32 -5.35 15.09
CA GLY A 194 10.40 -5.81 14.21
C GLY A 194 11.14 -4.68 13.48
N LEU A 195 10.51 -3.52 13.27
CA LEU A 195 11.14 -2.38 12.60
C LEU A 195 12.37 -1.86 13.35
N ASP A 196 12.30 -1.77 14.68
CA ASP A 196 13.44 -1.34 15.49
C ASP A 196 14.66 -2.23 15.25
N LYS A 197 14.43 -3.55 15.15
CA LYS A 197 15.51 -4.53 14.89
C LYS A 197 16.10 -4.35 13.48
N VAL A 198 15.27 -3.99 12.50
CA VAL A 198 15.73 -3.70 11.14
C VAL A 198 16.66 -2.49 11.14
N TRP A 199 16.26 -1.39 11.79
CA TRP A 199 17.05 -0.16 11.85
C TRP A 199 18.37 -0.37 12.58
N ILE A 200 18.35 -1.04 13.74
CA ILE A 200 19.58 -1.40 14.47
C ILE A 200 20.54 -2.23 13.61
N LYS A 201 20.02 -3.16 12.79
CA LYS A 201 20.84 -3.97 11.89
C LYS A 201 21.43 -3.15 10.76
N VAL A 202 20.66 -2.22 10.18
CA VAL A 202 21.15 -1.32 9.12
C VAL A 202 22.26 -0.43 9.66
N GLU A 203 22.09 0.19 10.81
CA GLU A 203 23.11 1.04 11.45
C GLU A 203 24.41 0.29 11.74
N LYS A 204 24.33 -0.96 12.25
CA LYS A 204 25.50 -1.78 12.55
C LYS A 204 26.28 -2.23 11.30
N ASN A 205 25.62 -2.34 10.15
CA ASN A 205 26.24 -2.81 8.91
C ASN A 205 26.63 -1.65 7.97
N GLY A 206 26.20 -0.43 8.27
CA GLY A 206 26.49 0.78 7.49
C GLY A 206 27.73 1.55 7.94
N ASN A 207 28.41 1.07 8.99
CA ASN A 207 29.72 1.54 9.49
C ASN A 207 30.82 0.50 9.05
#